data_4cc5d8bd65fbcebbf9179562813e1ee9
#
_entry.id   4cc5d8bd65fbcebbf9179562813e1ee9
#
_cell.length_a   1.000
_cell.length_b   1.000
_cell.length_c   1.000
_cell.angle_alpha   90.00
_cell.angle_beta   90.00
_cell.angle_gamma   90.00
#
_symmetry.space_group_name_H-M   'P 1'
#
loop_
_entity.id
_entity.type
_entity.pdbx_description
1 polymer ?
#
loop_
_entity_poly.entity_id
_entity_poly.type
_entity_poly.pdbx_seq_one_letter_code
_entity_poly.pdbx_strand_id
1 'polypeptide(L)'
;MSDDAGASFSGGDTDVRELPSATSARRQRTTDQWFQWAAFTRDGKLATSYYDRQYGDDERTGWSDFSLSGSRGLRHFGVTRVTSSSMPPPTQFAGGFFGDYTGLAADRVAYPAWSDTRTPAPVLCPGTGTPGHPPRLCVTPAPNAPYNNDQEIYVAAVRVPSG
;
A
#
# COMPACT_ATOMS: atom_id res chain seq x y z
N MET A 1 -5.71 5.52 -24.34
CA MET A 1 -5.43 6.90 -23.90
C MET A 1 -6.43 7.85 -24.53
N SER A 2 -6.72 8.95 -23.91
CA SER A 2 -7.58 10.02 -24.45
C SER A 2 -6.75 11.28 -24.70
N ASP A 3 -6.92 11.87 -25.87
CA ASP A 3 -6.29 13.14 -26.25
C ASP A 3 -7.32 14.28 -26.36
N ASP A 4 -8.58 14.00 -26.03
CA ASP A 4 -9.73 14.89 -26.14
C ASP A 4 -10.51 15.03 -24.84
N ALA A 5 -9.81 15.11 -23.72
CA ALA A 5 -10.36 15.26 -22.37
C ALA A 5 -11.37 14.16 -21.95
N GLY A 6 -11.23 12.97 -22.48
CA GLY A 6 -12.09 11.84 -22.14
C GLY A 6 -13.30 11.65 -23.02
N ALA A 7 -13.45 12.44 -24.08
CA ALA A 7 -14.55 12.27 -25.03
C ALA A 7 -14.40 11.00 -25.87
N SER A 8 -13.16 10.58 -26.13
CA SER A 8 -12.85 9.28 -26.74
C SER A 8 -11.59 8.64 -26.13
N PHE A 9 -11.48 7.33 -26.26
CA PHE A 9 -10.31 6.57 -25.83
C PHE A 9 -9.78 5.75 -27.00
N SER A 10 -8.47 5.86 -27.26
CA SER A 10 -7.78 4.98 -28.20
C SER A 10 -7.42 3.67 -27.51
N GLY A 11 -7.70 2.57 -28.14
CA GLY A 11 -7.49 1.21 -27.66
C GLY A 11 -8.78 0.42 -27.62
N GLY A 12 -8.73 -0.84 -28.04
CA GLY A 12 -9.85 -1.77 -27.93
C GLY A 12 -9.87 -2.45 -26.55
N ASP A 13 -10.85 -3.31 -26.33
CA ASP A 13 -11.05 -4.07 -25.10
C ASP A 13 -9.84 -4.93 -24.69
N THR A 14 -8.90 -5.14 -25.60
CA THR A 14 -7.66 -5.88 -25.39
C THR A 14 -6.43 -4.99 -25.21
N ASP A 15 -6.58 -3.68 -25.26
CA ASP A 15 -5.49 -2.73 -25.05
C ASP A 15 -5.22 -2.55 -23.54
N VAL A 16 -4.91 -3.65 -22.88
CA VAL A 16 -4.36 -3.59 -21.50
C VAL A 16 -2.94 -3.05 -21.63
N ARG A 17 -2.80 -1.76 -21.49
CA ARG A 17 -1.49 -1.16 -21.32
C ARG A 17 -1.14 -1.22 -19.84
N GLU A 18 -0.15 -2.02 -19.51
CA GLU A 18 0.63 -1.75 -18.33
C GLU A 18 1.04 -0.27 -18.40
N LEU A 19 0.75 0.50 -17.38
CA LEU A 19 1.48 1.75 -17.15
C LEU A 19 2.95 1.37 -17.39
N PRO A 20 3.66 2.04 -18.29
CA PRO A 20 5.02 1.65 -18.59
C PRO A 20 5.66 1.41 -17.26
N SER A 21 6.14 0.18 -17.04
CA SER A 21 6.69 -0.21 -15.76
C SER A 21 7.92 0.64 -15.58
N ALA A 22 7.63 1.69 -15.21
CA ALA A 22 8.37 2.83 -14.99
C ALA A 22 9.30 2.63 -13.87
N THR A 23 9.30 1.51 -13.35
CA THR A 23 10.15 1.14 -12.27
C THR A 23 11.42 0.54 -12.87
N SER A 24 12.46 1.33 -12.82
CA SER A 24 13.83 0.83 -12.89
C SER A 24 14.13 -0.19 -11.76
N ALA A 25 13.29 -0.28 -10.76
CA ALA A 25 13.41 -1.22 -9.67
C ALA A 25 13.14 -2.65 -10.17
N ARG A 26 14.21 -3.41 -10.32
CA ARG A 26 14.19 -4.79 -10.84
C ARG A 26 13.21 -5.70 -10.10
N ARG A 27 12.99 -5.47 -8.80
CA ARG A 27 12.09 -6.25 -7.96
C ARG A 27 10.61 -5.95 -8.20
N GLN A 28 10.24 -4.72 -8.54
CA GLN A 28 8.85 -4.38 -8.84
C GLN A 28 8.27 -5.11 -10.06
N ARG A 29 9.10 -5.58 -10.97
CA ARG A 29 8.65 -6.36 -12.13
C ARG A 29 8.30 -7.81 -11.80
N THR A 30 8.66 -8.27 -10.62
CA THR A 30 8.55 -9.67 -10.20
C THR A 30 7.76 -9.85 -8.91
N THR A 31 7.20 -8.78 -8.38
CA THR A 31 6.42 -8.78 -7.14
C THR A 31 5.08 -8.10 -7.34
N ASP A 32 4.10 -8.45 -6.53
CA ASP A 32 2.75 -7.89 -6.62
C ASP A 32 2.68 -6.43 -6.20
N GLN A 33 1.87 -5.67 -6.93
CA GLN A 33 1.38 -4.35 -6.55
C GLN A 33 -0.14 -4.34 -6.69
N TRP A 34 -0.83 -3.72 -5.73
CA TRP A 34 -2.29 -3.69 -5.75
C TRP A 34 -2.85 -2.44 -5.08
N PHE A 35 -4.16 -2.22 -5.22
CA PHE A 35 -4.91 -1.09 -4.68
C PHE A 35 -4.29 0.26 -5.03
N GLN A 36 -4.03 0.47 -6.29
CA GLN A 36 -3.46 1.70 -6.80
C GLN A 36 -4.47 2.86 -6.79
N TRP A 37 -3.96 4.04 -6.49
CA TRP A 37 -4.68 5.30 -6.61
C TRP A 37 -3.80 6.33 -7.32
N ALA A 38 -4.39 7.17 -8.17
CA ALA A 38 -3.63 8.13 -8.96
C ALA A 38 -4.18 9.56 -8.78
N ALA A 39 -3.28 10.53 -8.78
CA ALA A 39 -3.60 11.95 -8.73
C ALA A 39 -2.53 12.76 -9.48
N PHE A 40 -2.90 13.93 -9.98
CA PHE A 40 -1.94 14.85 -10.55
C PHE A 40 -1.57 15.92 -9.52
N THR A 41 -0.29 16.25 -9.45
CA THR A 41 0.18 17.42 -8.73
C THR A 41 -0.20 18.70 -9.47
N ARG A 42 -0.17 19.84 -8.77
CA ARG A 42 -0.43 21.15 -9.35
C ARG A 42 0.48 21.48 -10.56
N ASP A 43 1.71 20.96 -10.55
CA ASP A 43 2.69 21.17 -11.61
C ASP A 43 2.66 20.06 -12.69
N GLY A 44 1.60 19.26 -12.72
CA GLY A 44 1.31 18.28 -13.78
C GLY A 44 2.08 16.98 -13.70
N LYS A 45 2.67 16.61 -12.56
CA LYS A 45 3.21 15.26 -12.38
C LYS A 45 2.08 14.28 -12.04
N LEU A 46 2.08 13.13 -12.68
CA LEU A 46 1.30 12.00 -12.20
C LEU A 46 1.96 11.41 -10.95
N ALA A 47 1.19 11.22 -9.92
CA ALA A 47 1.54 10.45 -8.73
C ALA A 47 0.64 9.22 -8.65
N THR A 48 1.20 8.07 -8.32
CA THR A 48 0.46 6.81 -8.13
C THR A 48 0.94 6.14 -6.86
N SER A 49 0.03 5.90 -5.93
CA SER A 49 0.30 5.15 -4.70
C SER A 49 -0.25 3.72 -4.80
N TYR A 50 0.37 2.78 -4.14
CA TYR A 50 0.00 1.36 -4.18
C TYR A 50 0.69 0.57 -3.07
N TYR A 51 0.08 -0.57 -2.71
CA TYR A 51 0.79 -1.59 -1.94
C TYR A 51 1.82 -2.29 -2.81
N ASP A 52 2.93 -2.69 -2.20
CA ASP A 52 4.12 -3.15 -2.92
C ASP A 52 4.86 -4.21 -2.11
N ARG A 53 5.22 -5.31 -2.74
CA ARG A 53 5.98 -6.40 -2.11
C ARG A 53 7.48 -6.36 -2.40
N GLN A 54 7.96 -5.35 -3.13
CA GLN A 54 9.36 -5.32 -3.52
C GLN A 54 10.36 -5.19 -2.35
N TYR A 55 9.90 -4.71 -1.19
CA TYR A 55 10.75 -4.49 -0.01
C TYR A 55 10.60 -5.57 1.05
N GLY A 56 9.54 -6.37 0.97
CA GLY A 56 9.33 -7.52 1.83
C GLY A 56 10.25 -8.69 1.48
N ASP A 57 10.19 -9.76 2.26
CA ASP A 57 11.07 -10.91 2.06
C ASP A 57 10.74 -11.64 0.77
N ASP A 58 9.48 -11.97 0.55
CA ASP A 58 8.95 -12.57 -0.68
C ASP A 58 7.40 -12.60 -0.67
N GLU A 59 6.84 -13.11 -1.76
CA GLU A 59 5.41 -13.33 -1.93
C GLU A 59 4.81 -14.35 -0.95
N ARG A 60 5.62 -15.23 -0.39
CA ARG A 60 5.17 -16.31 0.49
C ARG A 60 4.90 -15.85 1.90
N THR A 61 5.63 -14.83 2.36
CA THR A 61 5.45 -14.27 3.72
C THR A 61 4.25 -13.37 3.82
N GLY A 62 3.80 -12.80 2.71
CA GLY A 62 2.70 -11.84 2.66
C GLY A 62 3.06 -10.44 3.17
N TRP A 63 4.32 -10.17 3.48
CA TRP A 63 4.78 -8.85 3.88
C TRP A 63 4.65 -7.86 2.71
N SER A 64 4.26 -6.65 3.03
CA SER A 64 4.03 -5.59 2.06
C SER A 64 4.50 -4.23 2.56
N ASP A 65 4.55 -3.31 1.65
CA ASP A 65 4.88 -1.91 1.89
C ASP A 65 3.87 -1.01 1.19
N PHE A 66 3.96 0.28 1.42
CA PHE A 66 3.24 1.25 0.64
C PHE A 66 4.25 2.13 -0.12
N SER A 67 4.04 2.26 -1.41
CA SER A 67 4.94 2.96 -2.33
C SER A 67 4.22 4.09 -3.06
N LEU A 68 5.00 5.08 -3.47
CA LEU A 68 4.57 6.18 -4.33
C LEU A 68 5.48 6.22 -5.55
N SER A 69 4.90 6.15 -6.73
CA SER A 69 5.60 6.45 -7.98
C SER A 69 5.18 7.80 -8.54
N GLY A 70 6.04 8.41 -9.33
CA GLY A 70 5.77 9.70 -9.94
C GLY A 70 6.45 9.90 -11.27
N SER A 71 5.77 10.59 -12.17
CA SER A 71 6.28 10.92 -13.51
C SER A 71 5.74 12.25 -14.01
N ARG A 72 6.56 13.02 -14.67
CA ARG A 72 6.11 14.23 -15.37
C ARG A 72 5.67 13.92 -16.81
N GLY A 73 6.34 13.04 -17.47
CA GLY A 73 6.16 12.75 -18.90
C GLY A 73 5.53 11.41 -19.21
N LEU A 74 5.07 10.65 -18.20
CA LEU A 74 4.47 9.31 -18.31
C LEU A 74 5.36 8.25 -18.99
N ARG A 75 6.66 8.53 -19.13
CA ARG A 75 7.64 7.62 -19.75
C ARG A 75 8.66 7.07 -18.75
N HIS A 76 9.06 7.91 -17.83
CA HIS A 76 9.99 7.55 -16.77
C HIS A 76 9.34 7.87 -15.43
N PHE A 77 9.41 6.94 -14.51
CA PHE A 77 8.83 7.08 -13.19
C PHE A 77 9.91 6.88 -12.12
N GLY A 78 9.97 7.75 -11.18
CA GLY A 78 10.68 7.49 -9.95
C GLY A 78 9.75 6.75 -8.98
N VAL A 79 10.35 6.01 -8.06
CA VAL A 79 9.62 5.32 -7.00
C VAL A 79 10.24 5.66 -5.66
N THR A 80 9.40 5.83 -4.65
CA THR A 80 9.84 5.96 -3.27
C THR A 80 9.00 5.05 -2.37
N ARG A 81 9.65 4.39 -1.43
CA ARG A 81 8.98 3.68 -0.34
C ARG A 81 8.40 4.70 0.62
N VAL A 82 7.12 4.57 0.95
CA VAL A 82 6.41 5.45 1.88
C VAL A 82 6.50 4.90 3.31
N THR A 83 6.31 3.61 3.46
CA THR A 83 6.44 2.94 4.76
C THR A 83 7.89 2.90 5.24
N SER A 84 8.09 3.10 6.52
CA SER A 84 9.42 3.04 7.16
C SER A 84 9.95 1.62 7.37
N SER A 85 9.04 0.65 7.39
CA SER A 85 9.32 -0.79 7.47
C SER A 85 8.19 -1.56 6.82
N SER A 86 8.45 -2.80 6.44
CA SER A 86 7.41 -3.67 5.87
C SER A 86 6.33 -3.98 6.89
N MET A 87 5.11 -4.07 6.40
CA MET A 87 3.90 -4.38 7.14
C MET A 87 3.69 -5.91 7.11
N PRO A 88 3.41 -6.55 8.24
CA PRO A 88 3.05 -7.96 8.24
C PRO A 88 1.71 -8.19 7.53
N PRO A 89 1.41 -9.42 7.10
CA PRO A 89 0.11 -9.73 6.54
C PRO A 89 -1.00 -9.43 7.54
N PRO A 90 -2.19 -9.02 7.07
CA PRO A 90 -3.32 -8.75 7.96
C PRO A 90 -3.72 -10.01 8.71
N THR A 91 -4.10 -9.87 9.97
CA THR A 91 -4.55 -10.98 10.83
C THR A 91 -6.03 -10.90 11.15
N GLN A 92 -6.66 -9.76 10.96
CA GLN A 92 -8.09 -9.58 11.12
C GLN A 92 -8.88 -10.36 10.05
N PHE A 93 -10.13 -10.68 10.35
CA PHE A 93 -11.02 -11.41 9.45
C PHE A 93 -10.40 -12.72 8.93
N ALA A 94 -9.78 -13.48 9.82
CA ALA A 94 -9.07 -14.73 9.50
C ALA A 94 -7.91 -14.56 8.48
N GLY A 95 -7.31 -13.38 8.44
CA GLY A 95 -6.19 -13.09 7.54
C GLY A 95 -6.57 -12.87 6.08
N GLY A 96 -7.85 -12.82 5.78
CA GLY A 96 -8.34 -12.70 4.40
C GLY A 96 -8.69 -11.29 3.94
N PHE A 97 -8.53 -10.29 4.79
CA PHE A 97 -8.97 -8.94 4.46
C PHE A 97 -7.86 -7.91 4.72
N PHE A 98 -7.56 -7.16 3.71
CA PHE A 98 -6.65 -6.04 3.77
C PHE A 98 -7.41 -4.79 3.32
N GLY A 99 -7.80 -3.91 4.21
CA GLY A 99 -8.69 -2.75 3.99
C GLY A 99 -8.96 -2.38 2.53
N ASP A 100 -10.20 -2.24 2.15
CA ASP A 100 -10.64 -2.09 0.74
C ASP A 100 -10.19 -0.79 0.08
N TYR A 101 -9.74 0.17 0.87
CA TYR A 101 -9.56 1.53 0.38
C TYR A 101 -8.16 2.05 0.64
N THR A 102 -7.59 2.62 -0.41
CA THR A 102 -6.47 3.55 -0.33
C THR A 102 -6.93 4.90 -0.84
N GLY A 103 -6.14 5.93 -0.64
CA GLY A 103 -6.43 7.27 -1.16
C GLY A 103 -5.15 8.00 -1.52
N LEU A 104 -5.27 8.94 -2.45
CA LEU A 104 -4.16 9.82 -2.82
C LEU A 104 -4.70 11.20 -3.16
N ALA A 105 -4.30 12.20 -2.40
CA ALA A 105 -4.39 13.60 -2.80
C ALA A 105 -3.01 14.12 -3.19
N ALA A 106 -2.93 15.04 -4.14
CA ALA A 106 -1.66 15.63 -4.54
C ALA A 106 -1.80 17.12 -4.86
N ASP A 107 -0.83 17.92 -4.40
CA ASP A 107 -0.64 19.32 -4.77
C ASP A 107 0.85 19.55 -5.08
N ARG A 108 1.62 20.14 -4.19
CA ARG A 108 3.09 20.24 -4.27
C ARG A 108 3.78 18.97 -3.78
N VAL A 109 3.12 18.28 -2.89
CA VAL A 109 3.47 16.94 -2.37
C VAL A 109 2.26 16.04 -2.51
N ALA A 110 2.48 14.75 -2.43
CA ALA A 110 1.43 13.75 -2.39
C ALA A 110 1.09 13.37 -0.94
N TYR A 111 -0.16 13.06 -0.70
CA TYR A 111 -0.70 12.60 0.58
C TYR A 111 -1.37 11.24 0.37
N PRO A 112 -0.57 10.16 0.25
CA PRO A 112 -1.13 8.82 0.23
C PRO A 112 -1.73 8.46 1.59
N ALA A 113 -2.86 7.76 1.55
CA ALA A 113 -3.54 7.17 2.71
C ALA A 113 -3.69 5.67 2.48
N TRP A 114 -3.39 4.87 3.49
CA TRP A 114 -3.44 3.41 3.39
C TRP A 114 -3.81 2.76 4.72
N SER A 115 -4.22 1.49 4.66
CA SER A 115 -4.39 0.64 5.82
C SER A 115 -3.03 0.04 6.21
N ASP A 116 -2.59 0.28 7.42
CA ASP A 116 -1.28 -0.16 7.95
C ASP A 116 -1.48 -1.24 9.01
N THR A 117 -0.76 -2.32 8.90
CA THR A 117 -0.90 -3.49 9.78
C THR A 117 0.25 -3.63 10.78
N ARG A 118 1.07 -2.61 10.98
CA ARG A 118 2.23 -2.69 11.88
C ARG A 118 1.88 -2.55 13.36
N THR A 119 0.72 -2.00 13.68
CA THR A 119 0.27 -1.86 15.07
C THR A 119 -0.22 -3.21 15.61
N PRO A 120 0.35 -3.74 16.70
CA PRO A 120 -0.14 -4.96 17.32
C PRO A 120 -1.53 -4.79 17.91
N ALA A 121 -2.43 -5.72 17.62
CA ALA A 121 -3.76 -5.79 18.22
C ALA A 121 -3.69 -6.53 19.56
N PRO A 122 -3.94 -5.88 20.70
CA PRO A 122 -4.01 -6.56 21.99
C PRO A 122 -5.28 -7.41 22.08
N VAL A 123 -5.14 -8.58 22.66
CA VAL A 123 -6.24 -9.50 22.95
C VAL A 123 -6.34 -9.72 24.47
N LEU A 124 -7.50 -10.14 24.94
CA LEU A 124 -7.61 -10.55 26.34
C LEU A 124 -6.74 -11.80 26.57
N CYS A 125 -5.84 -11.74 27.54
CA CYS A 125 -4.97 -12.87 27.86
C CYS A 125 -5.81 -14.10 28.24
N PRO A 126 -5.46 -15.31 27.77
CA PRO A 126 -6.13 -16.53 28.16
C PRO A 126 -6.21 -16.69 29.68
N GLY A 127 -7.40 -17.09 30.19
CA GLY A 127 -7.62 -17.28 31.62
C GLY A 127 -7.81 -16.00 32.44
N THR A 128 -7.91 -14.84 31.81
CA THR A 128 -8.21 -13.56 32.48
C THR A 128 -9.58 -13.02 32.12
N GLY A 129 -10.06 -12.04 32.89
CA GLY A 129 -11.43 -11.48 32.71
C GLY A 129 -12.53 -12.34 33.28
N THR A 130 -12.22 -13.28 34.18
CA THR A 130 -13.17 -14.11 34.92
C THR A 130 -13.15 -13.77 36.41
N PRO A 131 -14.14 -14.18 37.22
CA PRO A 131 -14.15 -13.96 38.65
C PRO A 131 -12.85 -14.43 39.31
N GLY A 132 -12.18 -13.55 40.05
CA GLY A 132 -10.88 -13.83 40.68
C GLY A 132 -9.64 -13.63 39.78
N HIS A 133 -9.85 -13.40 38.49
CA HIS A 133 -8.77 -13.17 37.53
C HIS A 133 -9.05 -11.88 36.73
N PRO A 134 -8.54 -10.71 37.17
CA PRO A 134 -8.76 -9.44 36.49
C PRO A 134 -8.38 -9.48 35.01
N PRO A 135 -9.05 -8.72 34.15
CA PRO A 135 -8.72 -8.68 32.72
C PRO A 135 -7.30 -8.17 32.51
N ARG A 136 -6.57 -8.83 31.64
CA ARG A 136 -5.21 -8.45 31.24
C ARG A 136 -5.09 -8.52 29.71
N LEU A 137 -4.43 -7.53 29.11
CA LEU A 137 -4.18 -7.52 27.67
C LEU A 137 -2.84 -8.22 27.35
N CYS A 138 -2.84 -9.01 26.32
CA CYS A 138 -1.68 -9.67 25.74
C CYS A 138 -1.60 -9.39 24.23
N VAL A 139 -0.39 -9.42 23.71
CA VAL A 139 -0.13 -9.43 22.28
C VAL A 139 0.31 -10.83 21.91
N THR A 140 -0.44 -11.51 21.06
CA THR A 140 -0.16 -12.90 20.68
C THR A 140 0.38 -12.99 19.26
N PRO A 141 1.31 -13.92 18.97
CA PRO A 141 1.74 -14.21 17.61
C PRO A 141 0.58 -14.69 16.73
N ALA A 142 0.64 -14.41 15.44
CA ALA A 142 -0.28 -14.89 14.41
C ALA A 142 0.49 -15.58 13.28
N PRO A 143 -0.15 -16.43 12.47
CA PRO A 143 0.50 -17.02 11.31
C PRO A 143 1.08 -15.93 10.39
N ASN A 144 2.33 -16.12 9.96
CA ASN A 144 3.07 -15.19 9.10
C ASN A 144 3.26 -13.76 9.64
N ALA A 145 2.84 -13.51 10.87
CA ALA A 145 3.04 -12.23 11.54
C ALA A 145 3.57 -12.47 12.96
N PRO A 146 4.46 -11.59 13.48
CA PRO A 146 4.98 -11.75 14.84
C PRO A 146 3.90 -11.55 15.91
N TYR A 147 2.82 -10.84 15.57
CA TYR A 147 1.71 -10.51 16.45
C TYR A 147 0.40 -10.52 15.68
N ASN A 148 -0.74 -10.55 16.39
CA ASN A 148 -2.00 -10.11 15.81
C ASN A 148 -1.92 -8.60 15.58
N ASN A 149 -2.38 -8.15 14.41
CA ASN A 149 -2.22 -6.77 13.98
C ASN A 149 -3.56 -6.11 13.71
N ASP A 150 -3.72 -4.88 14.18
CA ASP A 150 -4.80 -4.01 13.77
C ASP A 150 -4.52 -3.40 12.39
N GLN A 151 -5.59 -2.97 11.74
CA GLN A 151 -5.52 -2.19 10.52
C GLN A 151 -5.88 -0.75 10.85
N GLU A 152 -4.90 0.12 10.82
CA GLU A 152 -5.06 1.55 11.09
C GLU A 152 -4.84 2.36 9.82
N ILE A 153 -5.48 3.51 9.73
CA ILE A 153 -5.29 4.41 8.58
C ILE A 153 -4.10 5.32 8.84
N TYR A 154 -3.13 5.21 7.96
CA TYR A 154 -1.96 6.07 7.94
C TYR A 154 -2.00 7.02 6.76
N VAL A 155 -1.46 8.21 6.95
CA VAL A 155 -1.27 9.24 5.92
C VAL A 155 0.16 9.76 6.03
N ALA A 156 0.80 10.00 4.89
CA ALA A 156 2.11 10.61 4.83
C ALA A 156 2.14 11.79 3.86
N ALA A 157 2.98 12.79 4.14
CA ALA A 157 3.31 13.84 3.17
C ALA A 157 4.61 13.44 2.45
N VAL A 158 4.52 13.17 1.16
CA VAL A 158 5.62 12.61 0.38
C VAL A 158 5.90 13.47 -0.85
N ARG A 159 7.15 13.81 -1.08
CA ARG A 159 7.55 14.46 -2.34
C ARG A 159 7.36 13.47 -3.48
N VAL A 160 6.61 13.89 -4.53
CA VAL A 160 6.41 13.06 -5.71
C VAL A 160 7.75 12.84 -6.41
N PRO A 161 8.23 11.60 -6.52
CA PRO A 161 9.48 11.31 -7.20
C PRO A 161 9.37 11.67 -8.69
N SER A 162 10.49 11.94 -9.31
CA SER A 162 10.61 12.14 -10.76
C SER A 162 11.61 11.14 -11.28
N GLY A 163 11.25 10.42 -12.33
CA GLY A 163 12.18 9.60 -13.10
C GLY A 163 13.05 10.45 -14.00
#